data_0b4c08df65f0359b083ed582bbea2d2b
#
_entry.id   0b4c08df65f0359b083ed582bbea2d2b
#
_cell.length_a   1.000
_cell.length_b   1.000
_cell.length_c   1.000
_cell.angle_alpha   90.00
_cell.angle_beta   90.00
_cell.angle_gamma   90.00
#
_symmetry.space_group_name_H-M   'P 1'
#
loop_
_entity.id
_entity.type
_entity.pdbx_description
1 polymer ?
#
loop_
_entity_poly.entity_id
_entity_poly.type
_entity_poly.pdbx_seq_one_letter_code
_entity_poly.pdbx_strand_id
1 'polypeptide(L)'
;MPENADDPSDPSGFSEAPHYHGHRERLRDRFRDAGPDALSDYELLELVLFRALPRRDVKPLAKTLIAKFGSFAEVVHAPEARLREINGLGDAAVTEMKLIAATASRVAKGQVKQRTMLSSWSNVIDYCRTAMAFADKEQFRILFLDKRNQLIADELQQVGTVDHTPVYPREVVKRALELSATAIILVHNHPSGDPTPSQADIQMTKSIVAIAAPLGISVHDHIIVGKNGHASLKGMKLM
;
A
#
# COMPACT_ATOMS: atom_id res chain seq x y z
N MET A 1 46.22 -3.61 70.18
CA MET A 1 45.61 -4.94 70.04
C MET A 1 44.17 -4.81 70.41
N PRO A 2 43.31 -5.48 69.79
CA PRO A 2 43.13 -5.98 68.37
C PRO A 2 41.83 -5.35 67.79
N GLU A 3 41.43 -5.61 66.72
CA GLU A 3 41.24 -6.63 65.72
C GLU A 3 40.17 -6.19 64.71
N ASN A 4 40.51 -6.11 63.58
CA ASN A 4 39.88 -6.68 62.38
C ASN A 4 38.45 -7.16 62.47
N ALA A 5 37.64 -6.65 61.59
CA ALA A 5 36.77 -7.49 60.77
C ALA A 5 36.56 -6.80 59.44
N ASP A 6 37.30 -7.26 58.47
CA ASP A 6 36.92 -7.26 57.08
C ASP A 6 35.58 -7.96 56.95
N ASP A 7 34.62 -7.33 56.31
CA ASP A 7 33.52 -8.00 55.67
C ASP A 7 33.58 -7.75 54.16
N PRO A 8 33.92 -8.77 53.39
CA PRO A 8 33.96 -8.66 51.95
C PRO A 8 32.61 -9.10 51.36
N SER A 9 32.17 -8.31 50.45
CA SER A 9 31.33 -8.79 49.35
C SER A 9 29.84 -8.92 49.58
N ASP A 10 29.15 -7.96 49.04
CA ASP A 10 27.91 -8.22 48.33
C ASP A 10 28.17 -8.22 46.82
N PRO A 11 28.22 -9.39 46.17
CA PRO A 11 28.34 -9.51 44.72
C PRO A 11 26.94 -9.65 44.10
N SER A 12 26.01 -8.81 44.38
CA SER A 12 24.72 -8.79 43.69
C SER A 12 24.65 -7.69 42.62
N GLY A 13 25.70 -7.62 41.82
CA GLY A 13 25.66 -6.94 40.53
C GLY A 13 24.93 -7.79 39.49
N PHE A 14 23.68 -8.17 39.70
CA PHE A 14 22.81 -8.63 38.62
C PHE A 14 22.51 -7.45 37.73
N SER A 15 23.36 -7.25 36.74
CA SER A 15 22.98 -6.46 35.57
C SER A 15 21.75 -7.14 34.96
N GLU A 16 20.57 -6.66 35.32
CA GLU A 16 19.35 -7.09 34.63
C GLU A 16 19.55 -6.88 33.13
N ALA A 17 19.53 -7.99 32.38
CA ALA A 17 19.61 -7.93 30.94
C ALA A 17 18.48 -7.01 30.46
N PRO A 18 18.75 -6.06 29.56
CA PRO A 18 17.76 -5.08 29.13
C PRO A 18 16.46 -5.78 28.73
N HIS A 19 15.32 -5.35 29.24
CA HIS A 19 13.98 -5.94 29.06
C HIS A 19 13.60 -6.22 27.61
N TYR A 20 14.30 -5.64 26.63
CA TYR A 20 14.04 -5.84 25.20
C TYR A 20 14.63 -7.14 24.62
N HIS A 21 15.60 -7.81 25.25
CA HIS A 21 16.18 -9.05 24.68
C HIS A 21 15.14 -10.18 24.57
N GLY A 22 14.36 -10.42 25.59
CA GLY A 22 13.29 -11.44 25.54
C GLY A 22 12.05 -10.98 24.75
N HIS A 23 11.85 -9.66 24.56
CA HIS A 23 10.71 -9.14 23.81
C HIS A 23 10.78 -9.48 22.33
N ARG A 24 11.93 -9.33 21.69
CA ARG A 24 12.11 -9.61 20.25
C ARG A 24 11.80 -11.07 19.90
N GLU A 25 12.25 -12.00 20.74
CA GLU A 25 12.02 -13.42 20.54
C GLU A 25 10.54 -13.76 20.73
N ARG A 26 9.94 -13.34 21.85
CA ARG A 26 8.50 -13.53 22.10
C ARG A 26 7.61 -12.96 20.99
N LEU A 27 7.98 -11.82 20.40
CA LEU A 27 7.20 -11.22 19.31
C LEU A 27 7.33 -12.03 18.02
N ARG A 28 8.53 -12.57 17.71
CA ARG A 28 8.75 -13.47 16.58
C ARG A 28 8.02 -14.79 16.76
N ASP A 29 8.02 -15.36 17.97
CA ASP A 29 7.32 -16.59 18.30
C ASP A 29 5.81 -16.39 18.12
N ARG A 30 5.27 -15.31 18.66
CA ARG A 30 3.84 -14.99 18.48
C ARG A 30 3.47 -14.84 17.00
N PHE A 31 4.31 -14.21 16.19
CA PHE A 31 4.10 -14.13 14.75
C PHE A 31 4.10 -15.51 14.07
N ARG A 32 5.01 -16.40 14.46
CA ARG A 32 5.11 -17.76 13.90
C ARG A 32 3.96 -18.66 14.32
N ASP A 33 3.61 -18.60 15.60
CA ASP A 33 2.70 -19.57 16.21
C ASP A 33 1.23 -19.17 16.03
N ALA A 34 0.91 -17.88 16.13
CA ALA A 34 -0.44 -17.35 16.06
C ALA A 34 -0.75 -16.58 14.74
N GLY A 35 0.25 -16.41 13.87
CA GLY A 35 0.09 -15.74 12.58
C GLY A 35 0.11 -14.21 12.64
N PRO A 36 0.08 -13.55 11.46
CA PRO A 36 0.20 -12.08 11.38
C PRO A 36 -0.97 -11.35 12.04
N ASP A 37 -2.18 -11.91 12.00
CA ASP A 37 -3.40 -11.28 12.53
C ASP A 37 -3.42 -11.19 14.06
N ALA A 38 -2.51 -11.90 14.74
CA ALA A 38 -2.33 -11.83 16.18
C ALA A 38 -1.52 -10.60 16.63
N LEU A 39 -0.93 -9.86 15.69
CA LEU A 39 -0.11 -8.69 15.96
C LEU A 39 -0.88 -7.40 15.59
N SER A 40 -0.74 -6.40 16.45
CA SER A 40 -1.16 -5.03 16.11
C SER A 40 -0.19 -4.40 15.11
N ASP A 41 -0.62 -3.34 14.42
CA ASP A 41 0.18 -2.63 13.42
C ASP A 41 1.55 -2.19 13.93
N TYR A 42 1.64 -1.67 15.17
CA TYR A 42 2.93 -1.27 15.73
C TYR A 42 3.83 -2.47 16.04
N GLU A 43 3.29 -3.62 16.41
CA GLU A 43 4.04 -4.84 16.68
C GLU A 43 4.57 -5.46 15.38
N LEU A 44 3.77 -5.44 14.33
CA LEU A 44 4.23 -5.84 12.99
C LEU A 44 5.36 -4.90 12.51
N LEU A 45 5.24 -3.61 12.79
CA LEU A 45 6.27 -2.62 12.47
C LEU A 45 7.54 -2.84 13.31
N GLU A 46 7.43 -3.25 14.58
CA GLU A 46 8.59 -3.64 15.38
C GLU A 46 9.39 -4.79 14.72
N LEU A 47 8.71 -5.81 14.18
CA LEU A 47 9.38 -6.92 13.48
C LEU A 47 10.18 -6.44 12.28
N VAL A 48 9.66 -5.48 11.52
CA VAL A 48 10.38 -4.85 10.41
C VAL A 48 11.60 -4.09 10.92
N LEU A 49 11.42 -3.26 11.94
CA LEU A 49 12.48 -2.43 12.51
C LEU A 49 13.59 -3.26 13.19
N PHE A 50 13.29 -4.48 13.68
CA PHE A 50 14.31 -5.36 14.24
C PHE A 50 15.44 -5.70 13.27
N ARG A 51 15.17 -5.71 11.97
CA ARG A 51 16.17 -5.98 10.93
C ARG A 51 17.09 -4.79 10.72
N ALA A 52 16.52 -3.61 10.63
CA ALA A 52 17.26 -2.37 10.38
C ALA A 52 17.96 -1.82 11.64
N LEU A 53 17.42 -2.11 12.82
CA LEU A 53 17.87 -1.59 14.11
C LEU A 53 18.10 -2.73 15.14
N PRO A 54 19.11 -3.59 14.95
CA PRO A 54 19.24 -4.85 15.69
C PRO A 54 19.53 -4.68 17.19
N ARG A 55 20.13 -3.56 17.61
CA ARG A 55 20.58 -3.34 19.00
C ARG A 55 19.80 -2.28 19.74
N ARG A 56 18.65 -1.84 19.20
CA ARG A 56 17.88 -0.72 19.76
C ARG A 56 16.49 -1.18 20.18
N ASP A 57 15.94 -0.60 21.26
CA ASP A 57 14.51 -0.69 21.52
C ASP A 57 13.75 0.08 20.43
N VAL A 58 12.96 -0.62 19.63
CA VAL A 58 12.23 -0.04 18.50
C VAL A 58 10.75 0.20 18.82
N LYS A 59 10.26 -0.26 19.97
CA LYS A 59 8.86 -0.12 20.36
C LYS A 59 8.38 1.33 20.43
N PRO A 60 9.14 2.27 21.05
CA PRO A 60 8.75 3.69 21.03
C PRO A 60 8.72 4.25 19.61
N LEU A 61 9.69 3.87 18.76
CA LEU A 61 9.77 4.31 17.38
C LEU A 61 8.59 3.79 16.55
N ALA A 62 8.24 2.51 16.68
CA ALA A 62 7.09 1.92 15.99
C ALA A 62 5.78 2.63 16.39
N LYS A 63 5.57 2.88 17.67
CA LYS A 63 4.40 3.62 18.15
C LYS A 63 4.34 5.06 17.62
N THR A 64 5.48 5.76 17.58
CA THR A 64 5.57 7.11 17.00
C THR A 64 5.20 7.12 15.52
N LEU A 65 5.67 6.13 14.75
CA LEU A 65 5.34 5.99 13.34
C LEU A 65 3.84 5.75 13.13
N ILE A 66 3.25 4.82 13.87
CA ILE A 66 1.81 4.57 13.78
C ILE A 66 1.00 5.81 14.21
N ALA A 67 1.41 6.48 15.29
CA ALA A 67 0.73 7.71 15.74
C ALA A 67 0.79 8.84 14.69
N LYS A 68 1.90 8.96 13.94
CA LYS A 68 2.08 10.02 12.93
C LYS A 68 1.40 9.69 11.61
N PHE A 69 1.41 8.46 11.17
CA PHE A 69 0.96 8.06 9.84
C PHE A 69 -0.38 7.31 9.83
N GLY A 70 -0.81 6.73 10.95
CA GLY A 70 -2.11 6.08 11.13
C GLY A 70 -2.05 4.56 11.21
N SER A 71 -1.56 3.88 10.18
CA SER A 71 -1.52 2.42 10.09
C SER A 71 -0.17 1.90 9.58
N PHE A 72 0.07 0.58 9.69
CA PHE A 72 1.24 -0.07 9.10
C PHE A 72 1.33 0.21 7.59
N ALA A 73 0.21 0.12 6.88
CA ALA A 73 0.18 0.38 5.44
C ALA A 73 0.55 1.83 5.11
N GLU A 74 0.06 2.79 5.86
CA GLU A 74 0.41 4.20 5.67
C GLU A 74 1.87 4.50 5.99
N VAL A 75 2.44 3.85 7.01
CA VAL A 75 3.88 3.97 7.31
C VAL A 75 4.73 3.49 6.14
N VAL A 76 4.51 2.27 5.63
CA VAL A 76 5.38 1.71 4.56
C VAL A 76 5.22 2.45 3.23
N HIS A 77 4.06 3.06 2.98
CA HIS A 77 3.81 3.86 1.79
C HIS A 77 4.16 5.34 1.94
N ALA A 78 4.37 5.85 3.16
CA ALA A 78 4.70 7.26 3.40
C ALA A 78 5.91 7.72 2.57
N PRO A 79 5.93 8.97 2.06
CA PRO A 79 7.08 9.52 1.35
C PRO A 79 8.37 9.41 2.15
N GLU A 80 9.48 9.07 1.49
CA GLU A 80 10.77 8.93 2.17
C GLU A 80 11.17 10.20 2.95
N ALA A 81 10.90 11.37 2.37
CA ALA A 81 11.18 12.65 3.03
C ALA A 81 10.44 12.76 4.37
N ARG A 82 9.16 12.34 4.42
CA ARG A 82 8.36 12.34 5.63
C ARG A 82 8.82 11.31 6.67
N LEU A 83 9.28 10.15 6.21
CA LEU A 83 9.87 9.13 7.09
C LEU A 83 11.17 9.63 7.72
N ARG A 84 12.02 10.33 6.94
CA ARG A 84 13.30 10.89 7.42
C ARG A 84 13.15 12.00 8.46
N GLU A 85 11.98 12.63 8.57
CA GLU A 85 11.68 13.57 9.65
C GLU A 85 11.58 12.91 11.04
N ILE A 86 11.46 11.56 11.09
CA ILE A 86 11.31 10.84 12.35
C ILE A 86 12.68 10.58 12.96
N ASN A 87 12.91 11.17 14.14
CA ASN A 87 14.14 10.97 14.88
C ASN A 87 14.40 9.47 15.14
N GLY A 88 15.59 9.03 14.75
CA GLY A 88 16.02 7.65 14.95
C GLY A 88 15.59 6.66 13.87
N LEU A 89 14.93 7.13 12.81
CA LEU A 89 14.66 6.36 11.62
C LEU A 89 15.76 6.62 10.59
N GLY A 90 16.77 5.76 10.56
CA GLY A 90 17.87 5.85 9.59
C GLY A 90 17.52 5.27 8.22
N ASP A 91 18.39 5.50 7.22
CA ASP A 91 18.18 5.07 5.84
C ASP A 91 17.89 3.56 5.69
N ALA A 92 18.53 2.71 6.49
CA ALA A 92 18.28 1.27 6.48
C ALA A 92 16.81 0.95 6.83
N ALA A 93 16.24 1.63 7.82
CA ALA A 93 14.85 1.40 8.21
C ALA A 93 13.87 1.95 7.16
N VAL A 94 14.17 3.09 6.56
CA VAL A 94 13.38 3.64 5.44
C VAL A 94 13.41 2.68 4.26
N THR A 95 14.58 2.14 3.91
CA THR A 95 14.74 1.16 2.83
C THR A 95 13.92 -0.10 3.06
N GLU A 96 13.93 -0.67 4.29
CA GLU A 96 13.13 -1.85 4.62
C GLU A 96 11.62 -1.58 4.44
N MET A 97 11.13 -0.43 4.86
CA MET A 97 9.72 -0.04 4.66
C MET A 97 9.37 0.06 3.18
N LYS A 98 10.23 0.71 2.38
CA LYS A 98 10.03 0.84 0.93
C LYS A 98 10.12 -0.50 0.22
N LEU A 99 10.97 -1.40 0.68
CA LEU A 99 11.07 -2.77 0.16
C LEU A 99 9.76 -3.54 0.38
N ILE A 100 9.15 -3.42 1.55
CA ILE A 100 7.86 -4.07 1.85
C ILE A 100 6.78 -3.54 0.90
N ALA A 101 6.64 -2.22 0.76
CA ALA A 101 5.67 -1.61 -0.14
C ALA A 101 5.88 -2.07 -1.60
N ALA A 102 7.13 -2.06 -2.07
CA ALA A 102 7.49 -2.51 -3.41
C ALA A 102 7.21 -4.01 -3.62
N THR A 103 7.47 -4.84 -2.60
CA THR A 103 7.21 -6.28 -2.65
C THR A 103 5.72 -6.56 -2.71
N ALA A 104 4.91 -5.93 -1.86
CA ALA A 104 3.46 -6.06 -1.88
C ALA A 104 2.89 -5.69 -3.26
N SER A 105 3.34 -4.57 -3.84
CA SER A 105 2.94 -4.14 -5.18
C SER A 105 3.33 -5.15 -6.26
N ARG A 106 4.55 -5.72 -6.21
CA ARG A 106 5.00 -6.73 -7.19
C ARG A 106 4.24 -8.04 -7.08
N VAL A 107 3.96 -8.50 -5.86
CA VAL A 107 3.16 -9.72 -5.61
C VAL A 107 1.75 -9.54 -6.16
N ALA A 108 1.09 -8.40 -5.88
CA ALA A 108 -0.23 -8.10 -6.42
C ALA A 108 -0.22 -8.08 -7.96
N LYS A 109 0.76 -7.41 -8.59
CA LYS A 109 0.93 -7.41 -10.05
C LYS A 109 1.18 -8.80 -10.62
N GLY A 110 1.99 -9.62 -9.96
CA GLY A 110 2.27 -10.99 -10.38
C GLY A 110 1.03 -11.87 -10.35
N GLN A 111 0.19 -11.73 -9.33
CA GLN A 111 -1.07 -12.47 -9.22
C GLN A 111 -2.06 -12.11 -10.36
N VAL A 112 -2.11 -10.83 -10.76
CA VAL A 112 -2.94 -10.39 -11.88
C VAL A 112 -2.41 -10.93 -13.23
N LYS A 113 -1.08 -10.96 -13.44
CA LYS A 113 -0.48 -11.52 -14.66
C LYS A 113 -0.58 -13.04 -14.77
N GLN A 114 -0.45 -13.79 -13.68
CA GLN A 114 -0.49 -15.25 -13.68
C GLN A 114 -1.90 -15.82 -13.62
N ARG A 115 -2.85 -15.11 -13.05
CA ARG A 115 -4.25 -15.51 -13.10
C ARG A 115 -4.82 -15.08 -14.44
N THR A 116 -4.97 -16.06 -15.31
CA THR A 116 -5.53 -16.02 -16.66
C THR A 116 -6.95 -15.43 -16.73
N MET A 117 -7.39 -14.73 -15.74
CA MET A 117 -8.62 -13.95 -15.70
C MET A 117 -8.58 -13.02 -14.49
N LEU A 118 -9.08 -11.83 -14.62
CA LEU A 118 -9.68 -11.10 -13.51
C LEU A 118 -10.89 -11.93 -13.03
N SER A 119 -10.58 -13.08 -12.40
CA SER A 119 -11.54 -14.17 -12.14
C SER A 119 -12.57 -13.81 -11.07
N SER A 120 -12.35 -12.69 -10.37
CA SER A 120 -13.34 -12.08 -9.51
C SER A 120 -13.13 -10.57 -9.45
N TRP A 121 -14.21 -9.86 -9.30
CA TRP A 121 -14.21 -8.41 -9.12
C TRP A 121 -13.38 -7.97 -7.89
N SER A 122 -13.39 -8.75 -6.81
CA SER A 122 -12.58 -8.50 -5.63
C SER A 122 -11.09 -8.46 -5.93
N ASN A 123 -10.57 -9.36 -6.78
CA ASN A 123 -9.16 -9.37 -7.16
C ASN A 123 -8.75 -8.09 -7.92
N VAL A 124 -9.65 -7.54 -8.75
CA VAL A 124 -9.43 -6.25 -9.43
C VAL A 124 -9.30 -5.12 -8.41
N ILE A 125 -10.23 -5.07 -7.48
CA ILE A 125 -10.25 -4.05 -6.43
C ILE A 125 -8.99 -4.12 -5.56
N ASP A 126 -8.64 -5.31 -5.09
CA ASP A 126 -7.45 -5.51 -4.24
C ASP A 126 -6.17 -5.11 -4.97
N TYR A 127 -6.08 -5.44 -6.26
CA TYR A 127 -4.97 -5.00 -7.09
C TYR A 127 -4.91 -3.47 -7.21
N CYS A 128 -6.03 -2.83 -7.57
CA CYS A 128 -6.10 -1.38 -7.73
C CYS A 128 -5.77 -0.65 -6.41
N ARG A 129 -6.28 -1.13 -5.29
CA ARG A 129 -5.98 -0.56 -3.98
C ARG A 129 -4.48 -0.70 -3.64
N THR A 130 -3.91 -1.88 -3.81
CA THR A 130 -2.49 -2.11 -3.54
C THR A 130 -1.60 -1.24 -4.43
N ALA A 131 -2.02 -1.01 -5.69
CA ALA A 131 -1.22 -0.26 -6.65
C ALA A 131 -1.29 1.26 -6.47
N MET A 132 -2.42 1.80 -5.97
CA MET A 132 -2.71 3.23 -6.10
C MET A 132 -3.23 3.92 -4.83
N ALA A 133 -3.82 3.20 -3.86
CA ALA A 133 -4.52 3.83 -2.73
C ALA A 133 -3.65 4.75 -1.86
N PHE A 134 -2.35 4.52 -1.86
CA PHE A 134 -1.38 5.28 -1.06
C PHE A 134 -0.51 6.24 -1.90
N ALA A 135 -0.87 6.47 -3.16
CA ALA A 135 -0.14 7.43 -3.99
C ALA A 135 -0.46 8.88 -3.53
N ASP A 136 0.59 9.70 -3.41
CA ASP A 136 0.47 11.09 -2.95
C ASP A 136 -0.13 12.03 -4.01
N LYS A 137 -0.14 11.57 -5.26
CA LYS A 137 -0.70 12.30 -6.39
C LYS A 137 -1.80 11.48 -7.02
N GLU A 138 -2.77 12.18 -7.59
CA GLU A 138 -3.79 11.54 -8.40
C GLU A 138 -3.15 10.87 -9.62
N GLN A 139 -3.48 9.62 -9.84
CA GLN A 139 -3.02 8.80 -10.95
C GLN A 139 -4.24 8.25 -11.69
N PHE A 140 -4.21 8.30 -13.00
CA PHE A 140 -5.20 7.65 -13.83
C PHE A 140 -4.59 6.46 -14.55
N ARG A 141 -5.20 5.30 -14.36
CA ARG A 141 -4.73 4.02 -14.86
C ARG A 141 -5.82 3.34 -15.68
N ILE A 142 -5.43 2.58 -16.68
CA ILE A 142 -6.35 1.79 -17.49
C ILE A 142 -5.89 0.34 -17.52
N LEU A 143 -6.83 -0.55 -17.23
CA LEU A 143 -6.66 -1.99 -17.43
C LEU A 143 -7.31 -2.33 -18.77
N PHE A 144 -6.51 -2.80 -19.74
CA PHE A 144 -6.96 -3.22 -21.07
C PHE A 144 -7.20 -4.72 -21.09
N LEU A 145 -8.36 -5.15 -21.59
CA LEU A 145 -8.82 -6.53 -21.52
C LEU A 145 -9.12 -7.07 -22.92
N ASP A 146 -8.86 -8.36 -23.09
CA ASP A 146 -9.29 -9.11 -24.29
C ASP A 146 -10.75 -9.56 -24.19
N LYS A 147 -11.24 -10.24 -25.24
CA LYS A 147 -12.60 -10.78 -25.31
C LYS A 147 -12.94 -11.82 -24.23
N ARG A 148 -11.93 -12.35 -23.51
CA ARG A 148 -12.09 -13.29 -22.41
C ARG A 148 -11.93 -12.61 -21.05
N ASN A 149 -11.89 -11.27 -21.06
CA ASN A 149 -11.60 -10.44 -19.87
C ASN A 149 -10.23 -10.74 -19.26
N GLN A 150 -9.26 -11.17 -20.09
CA GLN A 150 -7.88 -11.32 -19.65
C GLN A 150 -7.14 -10.00 -19.79
N LEU A 151 -6.29 -9.70 -18.81
CA LEU A 151 -5.51 -8.47 -18.83
C LEU A 151 -4.44 -8.52 -19.92
N ILE A 152 -4.57 -7.64 -20.91
CA ILE A 152 -3.58 -7.41 -21.97
C ILE A 152 -2.48 -6.48 -21.44
N ALA A 153 -2.89 -5.35 -20.87
CA ALA A 153 -1.98 -4.33 -20.37
C ALA A 153 -2.60 -3.59 -19.18
N ASP A 154 -1.73 -3.10 -18.31
CA ASP A 154 -2.01 -2.22 -17.19
C ASP A 154 -1.12 -0.99 -17.35
N GLU A 155 -1.71 0.13 -17.72
CA GLU A 155 -0.97 1.34 -18.05
C GLU A 155 -1.39 2.52 -17.18
N LEU A 156 -0.37 3.15 -16.60
CA LEU A 156 -0.52 4.46 -15.99
C LEU A 156 -0.56 5.51 -17.11
N GLN A 157 -1.73 6.07 -17.36
CA GLN A 157 -1.91 7.03 -18.43
C GLN A 157 -1.42 8.42 -18.04
N GLN A 158 -1.63 8.79 -16.79
CA GLN A 158 -1.26 10.12 -16.32
C GLN A 158 -1.04 10.17 -14.81
N VAL A 159 -0.12 11.06 -14.40
CA VAL A 159 0.07 11.48 -13.02
C VAL A 159 -0.26 12.96 -12.98
N GLY A 160 -1.32 13.29 -12.27
CA GLY A 160 -1.78 14.68 -12.15
C GLY A 160 -1.12 15.44 -11.01
N THR A 161 -1.72 16.58 -10.69
CA THR A 161 -1.48 17.33 -9.46
C THR A 161 -2.22 16.67 -8.29
N VAL A 162 -2.32 17.34 -7.15
CA VAL A 162 -3.04 16.82 -5.98
C VAL A 162 -4.55 16.71 -6.25
N ASP A 163 -5.09 17.52 -7.17
CA ASP A 163 -6.53 17.72 -7.33
C ASP A 163 -7.08 17.39 -8.72
N HIS A 164 -6.25 17.12 -9.72
CA HIS A 164 -6.73 16.90 -11.08
C HIS A 164 -5.73 16.18 -11.99
N THR A 165 -6.25 15.20 -12.74
CA THR A 165 -5.53 14.49 -13.79
C THR A 165 -6.31 14.60 -15.10
N PRO A 166 -5.86 15.41 -16.07
CA PRO A 166 -6.57 15.52 -17.35
C PRO A 166 -6.48 14.21 -18.13
N VAL A 167 -7.63 13.61 -18.42
CA VAL A 167 -7.74 12.41 -19.24
C VAL A 167 -8.44 12.75 -20.55
N TYR A 168 -7.81 12.40 -21.65
CA TYR A 168 -8.36 12.66 -22.98
C TYR A 168 -9.00 11.37 -23.53
N PRO A 169 -10.35 11.32 -23.68
CA PRO A 169 -11.07 10.12 -24.14
C PRO A 169 -10.53 9.56 -25.47
N ARG A 170 -10.10 10.41 -26.39
CA ARG A 170 -9.50 9.98 -27.67
C ARG A 170 -8.22 9.18 -27.49
N GLU A 171 -7.36 9.55 -26.53
CA GLU A 171 -6.10 8.84 -26.28
C GLU A 171 -6.36 7.49 -25.61
N VAL A 172 -7.35 7.42 -24.70
CA VAL A 172 -7.81 6.17 -24.09
C VAL A 172 -8.27 5.17 -25.16
N VAL A 173 -9.14 5.61 -26.06
CA VAL A 173 -9.71 4.77 -27.11
C VAL A 173 -8.65 4.40 -28.16
N LYS A 174 -7.80 5.35 -28.56
CA LYS A 174 -6.66 5.07 -29.45
C LYS A 174 -5.79 3.96 -28.87
N ARG A 175 -5.44 4.06 -27.58
CA ARG A 175 -4.59 3.06 -26.92
C ARG A 175 -5.27 1.69 -26.83
N ALA A 176 -6.58 1.65 -26.58
CA ALA A 176 -7.34 0.42 -26.57
C ALA A 176 -7.33 -0.28 -27.94
N LEU A 177 -7.46 0.49 -29.04
CA LEU A 177 -7.37 -0.03 -30.42
C LEU A 177 -5.97 -0.55 -30.73
N GLU A 178 -4.91 0.19 -30.38
CA GLU A 178 -3.52 -0.27 -30.56
C GLU A 178 -3.23 -1.60 -29.88
N LEU A 179 -3.82 -1.83 -28.70
CA LEU A 179 -3.68 -3.05 -27.93
C LEU A 179 -4.69 -4.15 -28.35
N SER A 180 -5.56 -3.87 -29.31
CA SER A 180 -6.67 -4.77 -29.69
C SER A 180 -7.54 -5.17 -28.49
N ALA A 181 -7.70 -4.28 -27.53
CA ALA A 181 -8.53 -4.49 -26.36
C ALA A 181 -10.02 -4.40 -26.73
N THR A 182 -10.81 -5.32 -26.22
CA THR A 182 -12.28 -5.34 -26.40
C THR A 182 -13.02 -4.76 -25.19
N ALA A 183 -12.32 -4.63 -24.07
CA ALA A 183 -12.86 -3.99 -22.88
C ALA A 183 -11.77 -3.25 -22.10
N ILE A 184 -12.20 -2.26 -21.31
CA ILE A 184 -11.31 -1.50 -20.42
C ILE A 184 -11.95 -1.33 -19.04
N ILE A 185 -11.12 -1.22 -18.01
CA ILE A 185 -11.50 -0.73 -16.68
C ILE A 185 -10.69 0.54 -16.43
N LEU A 186 -11.38 1.61 -16.11
CA LEU A 186 -10.78 2.87 -15.70
C LEU A 186 -10.54 2.84 -14.20
N VAL A 187 -9.40 3.34 -13.75
CA VAL A 187 -9.06 3.39 -12.33
C VAL A 187 -8.35 4.70 -12.02
N HIS A 188 -8.77 5.42 -11.00
CA HIS A 188 -7.96 6.49 -10.43
C HIS A 188 -8.01 6.48 -8.91
N ASN A 189 -7.04 7.14 -8.29
CA ASN A 189 -7.01 7.27 -6.84
C ASN A 189 -7.29 8.71 -6.42
N HIS A 190 -7.94 8.84 -5.25
CA HIS A 190 -8.06 10.11 -4.56
C HIS A 190 -7.05 10.18 -3.40
N PRO A 191 -6.03 11.05 -3.47
CA PRO A 191 -5.04 11.22 -2.40
C PRO A 191 -5.65 11.66 -1.07
N SER A 192 -6.83 12.31 -1.10
CA SER A 192 -7.61 12.66 0.09
C SER A 192 -8.01 11.45 0.93
N GLY A 193 -8.10 10.28 0.28
CA GLY A 193 -8.57 9.03 0.90
C GLY A 193 -10.07 8.75 0.74
N ASP A 194 -10.87 9.76 0.36
CA ASP A 194 -12.30 9.61 0.08
C ASP A 194 -12.51 9.19 -1.38
N PRO A 195 -13.07 8.00 -1.66
CA PRO A 195 -13.29 7.52 -3.02
C PRO A 195 -14.57 8.08 -3.68
N THR A 196 -15.24 9.05 -3.09
CA THR A 196 -16.48 9.61 -3.65
C THR A 196 -16.23 10.23 -5.02
N PRO A 197 -16.97 9.81 -6.09
CA PRO A 197 -16.82 10.34 -7.43
C PRO A 197 -17.14 11.83 -7.51
N SER A 198 -16.29 12.60 -8.17
CA SER A 198 -16.61 13.99 -8.56
C SER A 198 -17.52 14.02 -9.79
N GLN A 199 -18.15 15.17 -10.04
CA GLN A 199 -18.92 15.37 -11.27
C GLN A 199 -18.03 15.29 -12.52
N ALA A 200 -16.77 15.70 -12.42
CA ALA A 200 -15.79 15.62 -13.50
C ALA A 200 -15.48 14.15 -13.85
N ASP A 201 -15.33 13.27 -12.84
CA ASP A 201 -15.09 11.84 -13.04
C ASP A 201 -16.27 11.19 -13.79
N ILE A 202 -17.50 11.55 -13.38
CA ILE A 202 -18.71 11.01 -14.01
C ILE A 202 -18.80 11.47 -15.48
N GLN A 203 -18.56 12.74 -15.76
CA GLN A 203 -18.65 13.28 -17.12
C GLN A 203 -17.53 12.72 -18.02
N MET A 204 -16.32 12.63 -17.51
CA MET A 204 -15.18 12.04 -18.23
C MET A 204 -15.48 10.57 -18.56
N THR A 205 -15.99 9.80 -17.60
CA THR A 205 -16.36 8.39 -17.81
C THR A 205 -17.44 8.24 -18.88
N LYS A 206 -18.50 9.03 -18.82
CA LYS A 206 -19.56 9.03 -19.84
C LYS A 206 -19.02 9.39 -21.22
N SER A 207 -18.10 10.32 -21.30
CA SER A 207 -17.45 10.69 -22.57
C SER A 207 -16.63 9.54 -23.15
N ILE A 208 -15.87 8.81 -22.31
CA ILE A 208 -15.12 7.63 -22.74
C ILE A 208 -16.07 6.52 -23.21
N VAL A 209 -17.13 6.22 -22.43
CA VAL A 209 -18.13 5.23 -22.80
C VAL A 209 -18.76 5.53 -24.16
N ALA A 210 -19.18 6.79 -24.38
CA ALA A 210 -19.84 7.23 -25.62
C ALA A 210 -18.92 7.08 -26.85
N ILE A 211 -17.60 7.31 -26.70
CA ILE A 211 -16.63 7.19 -27.81
C ILE A 211 -16.21 5.71 -28.01
N ALA A 212 -16.06 4.94 -26.95
CA ALA A 212 -15.59 3.56 -26.99
C ALA A 212 -16.65 2.59 -27.55
N ALA A 213 -17.91 2.76 -27.18
CA ALA A 213 -19.00 1.84 -27.53
C ALA A 213 -19.18 1.66 -29.06
N PRO A 214 -19.20 2.70 -29.92
CA PRO A 214 -19.32 2.54 -31.36
C PRO A 214 -18.14 1.78 -32.00
N LEU A 215 -17.00 1.72 -31.30
CA LEU A 215 -15.78 1.02 -31.76
C LEU A 215 -15.69 -0.41 -31.21
N GLY A 216 -16.76 -0.90 -30.55
CA GLY A 216 -16.80 -2.26 -30.00
C GLY A 216 -15.96 -2.43 -28.73
N ILE A 217 -15.59 -1.34 -28.05
CA ILE A 217 -14.82 -1.37 -26.80
C ILE A 217 -15.78 -1.11 -25.63
N SER A 218 -15.89 -2.07 -24.71
CA SER A 218 -16.72 -1.96 -23.52
C SER A 218 -15.95 -1.32 -22.37
N VAL A 219 -16.52 -0.31 -21.72
CA VAL A 219 -16.03 0.17 -20.42
C VAL A 219 -16.71 -0.66 -19.33
N HIS A 220 -15.97 -1.56 -18.70
CA HIS A 220 -16.54 -2.47 -17.69
C HIS A 220 -16.90 -1.75 -16.41
N ASP A 221 -16.06 -0.83 -15.96
CA ASP A 221 -16.29 0.02 -14.81
C ASP A 221 -15.30 1.19 -14.79
N HIS A 222 -15.59 2.15 -13.90
CA HIS A 222 -14.63 3.13 -13.43
C HIS A 222 -14.54 3.02 -11.91
N ILE A 223 -13.36 2.66 -11.42
CA ILE A 223 -13.07 2.43 -10.01
C ILE A 223 -12.27 3.60 -9.46
N ILE A 224 -12.76 4.20 -8.39
CA ILE A 224 -12.03 5.21 -7.64
C ILE A 224 -11.52 4.56 -6.37
N VAL A 225 -10.22 4.64 -6.13
CA VAL A 225 -9.62 4.06 -4.92
C VAL A 225 -9.13 5.15 -3.97
N GLY A 226 -9.44 4.97 -2.70
CA GLY A 226 -8.93 5.78 -1.61
C GLY A 226 -8.34 4.89 -0.51
N LYS A 227 -7.68 5.51 0.46
CA LYS A 227 -7.14 4.78 1.62
C LYS A 227 -8.21 4.04 2.40
N ASN A 228 -9.40 4.63 2.49
CA ASN A 228 -10.51 4.13 3.29
C ASN A 228 -11.48 3.21 2.53
N GLY A 229 -11.24 2.96 1.23
CA GLY A 229 -12.13 2.13 0.44
C GLY A 229 -12.01 2.36 -1.06
N HIS A 230 -13.07 2.01 -1.77
CA HIS A 230 -13.21 2.23 -3.21
C HIS A 230 -14.66 2.54 -3.57
N ALA A 231 -14.86 3.19 -4.70
CA ALA A 231 -16.16 3.39 -5.33
C ALA A 231 -16.14 2.80 -6.75
N SER A 232 -17.26 2.24 -7.18
CA SER A 232 -17.52 1.76 -8.54
C SER A 232 -18.60 2.61 -9.16
N LEU A 233 -18.32 3.31 -10.25
CA LEU A 233 -19.32 4.14 -10.92
C LEU A 233 -20.44 3.30 -11.51
N LYS A 234 -20.11 2.09 -12.02
CA LYS A 234 -21.13 1.13 -12.48
C LYS A 234 -22.00 0.64 -11.34
N GLY A 235 -21.42 0.27 -10.21
CA GLY A 235 -22.15 -0.14 -9.02
C GLY A 235 -23.09 0.95 -8.50
N MET A 236 -22.69 2.20 -8.63
CA MET A 236 -23.49 3.39 -8.28
C MET A 236 -24.46 3.83 -9.39
N LYS A 237 -24.48 3.17 -10.55
CA LYS A 237 -25.31 3.50 -11.74
C LYS A 237 -25.04 4.92 -12.28
N LEU A 238 -23.79 5.35 -12.28
CA LEU A 238 -23.37 6.70 -12.70
C LEU A 238 -22.77 6.75 -14.11
N MET A 239 -22.58 5.59 -14.76
CA MET A 239 -22.04 5.47 -16.11
C MET A 239 -23.00 4.75 -17.05
#